data_9929c445fb3467d0600c4c4d1889f985
#
_entry.id   9929c445fb3467d0600c4c4d1889f985
#
_cell.length_a   1.000
_cell.length_b   1.000
_cell.length_c   1.000
_cell.angle_alpha   90.00
_cell.angle_beta   90.00
_cell.angle_gamma   90.00
#
_symmetry.space_group_name_H-M   'P 1'
#
loop_
_entity.id
_entity.type
_entity.pdbx_description
1 polymer ?
#
loop_
_entity_poly.entity_id
_entity_poly.type
_entity_poly.pdbx_seq_one_letter_code
_entity_poly.pdbx_strand_id
1 'polypeptide(L)'
;VFILIGSRVFSLVFQGVDGGKWIEHLLTGLPGGQTGFLIVVNIFIFFLAFFLDFFEIAFIILPMLGPVAAKMGIDQIWFGVLICVNMQTSFMHPPFGFALFYLRGISDTLFKNGSIQKKVESKDIYLGAIPWVILQLLLVVVVIFFPQTVTAFLDKPINVDLSTIQLEAPTENYDDGMDEQQKIKDLNNSLDAEPKKSP
;
A
#
# COMPACT_ATOMS: atom_id res chain seq x y z
N VAL A 1 -3.36 -11.12 7.47
CA VAL A 1 -2.24 -11.16 8.43
C VAL A 1 -1.02 -11.87 7.82
N PHE A 2 -1.15 -13.08 7.25
CA PHE A 2 -0.01 -13.84 6.68
C PHE A 2 0.71 -13.07 5.57
N ILE A 3 -0.01 -12.44 4.64
CA ILE A 3 0.57 -11.63 3.56
C ILE A 3 1.41 -10.48 4.13
N LEU A 4 0.93 -9.81 5.19
CA LEU A 4 1.67 -8.72 5.84
C LEU A 4 2.98 -9.21 6.49
N ILE A 5 2.95 -10.36 7.15
CA ILE A 5 4.15 -10.95 7.75
C ILE A 5 5.12 -11.36 6.64
N GLY A 6 4.62 -12.08 5.63
CA GLY A 6 5.43 -12.53 4.49
C GLY A 6 6.06 -11.36 3.73
N SER A 7 5.31 -10.28 3.47
CA SER A 7 5.82 -9.10 2.79
C SER A 7 6.90 -8.37 3.60
N ARG A 8 6.77 -8.32 4.94
CA ARG A 8 7.80 -7.76 5.81
C ARG A 8 9.09 -8.57 5.77
N VAL A 9 8.99 -9.90 5.89
CA VAL A 9 10.15 -10.79 5.78
C VAL A 9 10.81 -10.64 4.43
N PHE A 10 10.02 -10.66 3.34
CA PHE A 10 10.52 -10.44 1.99
C PHE A 10 11.25 -9.10 1.86
N SER A 11 10.63 -8.00 2.31
CA SER A 11 11.22 -6.66 2.23
C SER A 11 12.55 -6.58 3.01
N LEU A 12 12.63 -7.18 4.20
CA LEU A 12 13.85 -7.21 5.00
C LEU A 12 14.97 -7.99 4.29
N VAL A 13 14.66 -9.19 3.79
CA VAL A 13 15.63 -10.01 3.05
C VAL A 13 16.08 -9.29 1.79
N PHE A 14 15.14 -8.71 1.02
CA PHE A 14 15.42 -8.00 -0.21
C PHE A 14 16.32 -6.77 0.02
N GLN A 15 16.08 -6.02 1.09
CA GLN A 15 16.96 -4.91 1.50
C GLN A 15 18.33 -5.40 1.97
N GLY A 16 18.35 -6.53 2.70
CA GLY A 16 19.62 -7.12 3.20
C GLY A 16 20.56 -7.61 2.11
N VAL A 17 20.03 -7.97 0.93
CA VAL A 17 20.84 -8.37 -0.25
C VAL A 17 21.03 -7.21 -1.25
N ASP A 18 20.82 -5.97 -0.82
CA ASP A 18 20.91 -4.78 -1.69
C ASP A 18 20.01 -4.83 -2.94
N GLY A 19 18.92 -5.57 -2.88
CA GLY A 19 17.99 -5.75 -3.99
C GLY A 19 17.40 -4.43 -4.48
N GLY A 20 17.19 -3.45 -3.58
CA GLY A 20 16.77 -2.09 -3.92
C GLY A 20 17.73 -1.38 -4.87
N LYS A 21 19.03 -1.51 -4.63
CA LYS A 21 20.08 -0.91 -5.50
C LYS A 21 20.09 -1.56 -6.88
N TRP A 22 19.89 -2.87 -6.94
CA TRP A 22 19.84 -3.59 -8.20
C TRP A 22 18.64 -3.15 -9.06
N ILE A 23 17.46 -3.07 -8.46
CA ILE A 23 16.24 -2.57 -9.14
C ILE A 23 16.41 -1.10 -9.57
N GLU A 24 16.97 -0.27 -8.69
CA GLU A 24 17.27 1.12 -9.02
C GLU A 24 18.17 1.22 -10.25
N HIS A 25 19.28 0.50 -10.27
CA HIS A 25 20.20 0.49 -11.42
C HIS A 25 19.52 0.00 -12.72
N LEU A 26 18.66 -1.03 -12.60
CA LEU A 26 17.92 -1.56 -13.74
C LEU A 26 16.92 -0.54 -14.30
N LEU A 27 16.17 0.12 -13.42
CA LEU A 27 15.07 1.00 -13.81
C LEU A 27 15.53 2.42 -14.16
N THR A 28 16.56 2.95 -13.50
CA THR A 28 17.12 4.27 -13.86
C THR A 28 17.87 4.27 -15.17
N GLY A 29 18.34 3.10 -15.62
CA GLY A 29 18.95 2.91 -16.95
C GLY A 29 17.96 2.86 -18.13
N LEU A 30 16.66 2.95 -17.87
CA LEU A 30 15.64 2.90 -18.92
C LEU A 30 15.63 4.17 -19.78
N PRO A 31 15.50 4.04 -21.11
CA PRO A 31 15.33 5.19 -21.98
C PRO A 31 14.00 5.90 -21.72
N GLY A 32 13.98 7.23 -21.80
CA GLY A 32 12.78 8.04 -21.60
C GLY A 32 12.62 8.63 -20.20
N GLY A 33 13.59 8.47 -19.30
CA GLY A 33 13.58 9.09 -17.98
C GLY A 33 12.34 8.71 -17.14
N GLN A 34 11.72 9.68 -16.49
CA GLN A 34 10.52 9.46 -15.63
C GLN A 34 9.36 8.81 -16.41
N THR A 35 9.07 9.29 -17.61
CA THR A 35 7.97 8.74 -18.43
C THR A 35 8.25 7.30 -18.86
N GLY A 36 9.49 7.01 -19.26
CA GLY A 36 9.90 5.64 -19.61
C GLY A 36 9.76 4.69 -18.43
N PHE A 37 10.20 5.11 -17.25
CA PHE A 37 10.02 4.36 -16.00
C PHE A 37 8.55 4.07 -15.72
N LEU A 38 7.68 5.10 -15.77
CA LEU A 38 6.26 4.94 -15.50
C LEU A 38 5.59 3.97 -16.47
N ILE A 39 5.91 4.05 -17.77
CA ILE A 39 5.36 3.14 -18.78
C ILE A 39 5.79 1.71 -18.51
N VAL A 40 7.09 1.47 -18.30
CA VAL A 40 7.62 0.12 -18.06
C VAL A 40 7.05 -0.48 -16.79
N VAL A 41 7.01 0.29 -15.70
CA VAL A 41 6.45 -0.15 -14.42
C VAL A 41 4.96 -0.48 -14.56
N ASN A 42 4.20 0.35 -15.25
CA ASN A 42 2.76 0.08 -15.44
C ASN A 42 2.51 -1.15 -16.31
N ILE A 43 3.28 -1.36 -17.37
CA ILE A 43 3.20 -2.59 -18.19
C ILE A 43 3.55 -3.80 -17.33
N PHE A 44 4.61 -3.73 -16.54
CA PHE A 44 5.05 -4.80 -15.66
C PHE A 44 3.96 -5.15 -14.63
N ILE A 45 3.40 -4.16 -13.95
CA ILE A 45 2.32 -4.36 -12.98
C ILE A 45 1.06 -4.92 -13.64
N PHE A 46 0.72 -4.43 -14.84
CA PHE A 46 -0.39 -4.98 -15.59
C PHE A 46 -0.23 -6.49 -15.83
N PHE A 47 0.95 -6.96 -16.25
CA PHE A 47 1.21 -8.39 -16.41
C PHE A 47 1.26 -9.15 -15.09
N LEU A 48 1.85 -8.57 -14.05
CA LEU A 48 1.84 -9.19 -12.71
C LEU A 48 0.43 -9.37 -12.18
N ALA A 49 -0.46 -8.42 -12.46
CA ALA A 49 -1.85 -8.44 -12.03
C ALA A 49 -2.68 -9.61 -12.62
N PHE A 50 -2.14 -10.35 -13.60
CA PHE A 50 -2.75 -11.62 -14.02
C PHE A 50 -2.54 -12.74 -13.00
N PHE A 51 -1.51 -12.67 -12.16
CA PHE A 51 -1.10 -13.74 -11.27
C PHE A 51 -1.17 -13.34 -9.80
N LEU A 52 -0.85 -12.08 -9.51
CA LEU A 52 -0.81 -11.51 -8.17
C LEU A 52 -2.09 -10.70 -7.91
N ASP A 53 -2.58 -10.78 -6.69
CA ASP A 53 -3.68 -9.96 -6.27
C ASP A 53 -3.24 -8.54 -5.84
N PHE A 54 -4.24 -7.70 -5.52
CA PHE A 54 -4.02 -6.34 -5.06
C PHE A 54 -3.10 -6.26 -3.83
N PHE A 55 -3.29 -7.15 -2.85
CA PHE A 55 -2.53 -7.10 -1.60
C PHE A 55 -1.06 -7.48 -1.81
N GLU A 56 -0.79 -8.46 -2.67
CA GLU A 56 0.57 -8.87 -3.01
C GLU A 56 1.31 -7.74 -3.73
N ILE A 57 0.70 -7.11 -4.71
CA ILE A 57 1.30 -5.98 -5.42
C ILE A 57 1.52 -4.80 -4.46
N ALA A 58 0.53 -4.45 -3.64
CA ALA A 58 0.60 -3.32 -2.74
C ALA A 58 1.65 -3.49 -1.64
N PHE A 59 1.82 -4.71 -1.10
CA PHE A 59 2.73 -4.94 0.03
C PHE A 59 4.12 -5.43 -0.36
N ILE A 60 4.30 -5.96 -1.57
CA ILE A 60 5.59 -6.47 -2.03
C ILE A 60 6.18 -5.53 -3.09
N ILE A 61 5.45 -5.28 -4.17
CA ILE A 61 5.97 -4.55 -5.33
C ILE A 61 6.09 -3.05 -5.06
N LEU A 62 5.05 -2.45 -4.47
CA LEU A 62 5.04 -1.00 -4.23
C LEU A 62 6.16 -0.52 -3.30
N PRO A 63 6.49 -1.18 -2.18
CA PRO A 63 7.64 -0.80 -1.36
C PRO A 63 9.00 -0.94 -2.06
N MET A 64 9.11 -1.77 -3.10
CA MET A 64 10.31 -1.90 -3.91
C MET A 64 10.44 -0.77 -4.93
N LEU A 65 9.36 -0.36 -5.54
CA LEU A 65 9.33 0.65 -6.61
C LEU A 65 9.25 2.08 -6.09
N GLY A 66 8.59 2.30 -4.94
CA GLY A 66 8.38 3.63 -4.36
C GLY A 66 9.68 4.41 -4.13
N PRO A 67 10.72 3.84 -3.49
CA PRO A 67 11.99 4.51 -3.30
C PRO A 67 12.68 4.90 -4.62
N VAL A 68 12.56 4.07 -5.67
CA VAL A 68 13.11 4.36 -6.99
C VAL A 68 12.36 5.52 -7.64
N ALA A 69 11.03 5.51 -7.59
CA ALA A 69 10.19 6.61 -8.07
C ALA A 69 10.54 7.93 -7.37
N ALA A 70 10.73 7.91 -6.03
CA ALA A 70 11.13 9.07 -5.24
C ALA A 70 12.49 9.64 -5.69
N LYS A 71 13.48 8.77 -5.90
CA LYS A 71 14.81 9.17 -6.39
C LYS A 71 14.77 9.77 -7.79
N MET A 72 13.85 9.30 -8.63
CA MET A 72 13.61 9.88 -9.96
C MET A 72 12.82 11.21 -9.92
N GLY A 73 12.44 11.70 -8.74
CA GLY A 73 11.68 12.93 -8.56
C GLY A 73 10.19 12.80 -8.95
N ILE A 74 9.65 11.59 -8.96
CA ILE A 74 8.25 11.33 -9.22
C ILE A 74 7.45 11.57 -7.94
N ASP A 75 6.38 12.36 -8.04
CA ASP A 75 5.47 12.58 -6.92
C ASP A 75 4.86 11.26 -6.44
N GLN A 76 4.98 10.98 -5.15
CA GLN A 76 4.59 9.69 -4.57
C GLN A 76 3.07 9.49 -4.55
N ILE A 77 2.29 10.57 -4.46
CA ILE A 77 0.84 10.50 -4.49
C ILE A 77 0.38 10.17 -5.90
N TRP A 78 0.93 10.88 -6.89
CA TRP A 78 0.66 10.59 -8.30
C TRP A 78 1.06 9.16 -8.66
N PHE A 79 2.24 8.70 -8.25
CA PHE A 79 2.69 7.33 -8.45
C PHE A 79 1.76 6.31 -7.80
N GLY A 80 1.37 6.54 -6.55
CA GLY A 80 0.44 5.68 -5.83
C GLY A 80 -0.93 5.57 -6.51
N VAL A 81 -1.51 6.70 -6.92
CA VAL A 81 -2.79 6.72 -7.66
C VAL A 81 -2.67 5.98 -8.98
N LEU A 82 -1.58 6.21 -9.73
CA LEU A 82 -1.36 5.54 -11.00
C LEU A 82 -1.30 4.02 -10.86
N ILE A 83 -0.58 3.52 -9.86
CA ILE A 83 -0.53 2.09 -9.55
C ILE A 83 -1.90 1.56 -9.15
N CYS A 84 -2.63 2.26 -8.27
CA CYS A 84 -3.98 1.86 -7.85
C CYS A 84 -4.94 1.77 -9.04
N VAL A 85 -4.92 2.73 -9.95
CA VAL A 85 -5.75 2.71 -11.16
C VAL A 85 -5.39 1.52 -12.05
N ASN A 86 -4.09 1.23 -12.22
CA ASN A 86 -3.64 0.10 -13.01
C ASN A 86 -4.04 -1.24 -12.38
N MET A 87 -3.89 -1.37 -11.06
CA MET A 87 -4.24 -2.61 -10.34
C MET A 87 -5.73 -2.97 -10.41
N GLN A 88 -6.62 -1.99 -10.62
CA GLN A 88 -8.05 -2.26 -10.80
C GLN A 88 -8.31 -3.18 -12.00
N THR A 89 -7.44 -3.19 -13.00
CA THR A 89 -7.58 -4.07 -14.16
C THR A 89 -7.51 -5.54 -13.76
N SER A 90 -6.77 -5.89 -12.68
CA SER A 90 -6.62 -7.27 -12.20
C SER A 90 -7.95 -7.95 -11.86
N PHE A 91 -8.95 -7.19 -11.41
CA PHE A 91 -10.27 -7.73 -11.08
C PHE A 91 -11.07 -8.19 -12.30
N MET A 92 -10.73 -7.68 -13.49
CA MET A 92 -11.44 -7.98 -14.74
C MET A 92 -10.65 -8.86 -15.71
N HIS A 93 -9.41 -9.26 -15.38
CA HIS A 93 -8.60 -10.09 -16.24
C HIS A 93 -8.87 -11.59 -16.05
N PRO A 94 -9.09 -12.37 -17.12
CA PRO A 94 -8.94 -13.82 -17.06
C PRO A 94 -7.44 -14.14 -16.86
N PRO A 95 -7.05 -15.18 -16.08
CA PRO A 95 -7.91 -16.20 -15.48
C PRO A 95 -8.41 -15.89 -14.07
N PHE A 96 -7.89 -14.86 -13.37
CA PHE A 96 -8.17 -14.63 -11.94
C PHE A 96 -9.13 -13.47 -11.66
N GLY A 97 -9.79 -12.92 -12.68
CA GLY A 97 -10.72 -11.81 -12.50
C GLY A 97 -11.90 -12.14 -11.57
N PHE A 98 -11.76 -11.86 -10.29
CA PHE A 98 -12.79 -12.14 -9.29
C PHE A 98 -14.15 -11.56 -9.66
N ALA A 99 -14.17 -10.36 -10.26
CA ALA A 99 -15.42 -9.74 -10.72
C ALA A 99 -16.13 -10.58 -11.76
N LEU A 100 -15.39 -11.21 -12.69
CA LEU A 100 -15.95 -12.05 -13.74
C LEU A 100 -16.51 -13.36 -13.17
N PHE A 101 -15.84 -13.97 -12.19
CA PHE A 101 -16.34 -15.15 -11.50
C PHE A 101 -17.62 -14.84 -10.72
N TYR A 102 -17.63 -13.71 -10.01
CA TYR A 102 -18.82 -13.29 -9.27
C TYR A 102 -20.01 -13.02 -10.20
N LEU A 103 -19.76 -12.32 -11.30
CA LEU A 103 -20.79 -12.05 -12.33
C LEU A 103 -21.33 -13.34 -12.93
N ARG A 104 -20.48 -14.35 -13.18
CA ARG A 104 -20.91 -15.66 -13.64
C ARG A 104 -21.82 -16.36 -12.63
N GLY A 105 -21.44 -16.37 -11.34
CA GLY A 105 -22.25 -16.98 -10.28
C GLY A 105 -23.63 -16.33 -10.15
N ILE A 106 -23.72 -14.99 -10.24
CA ILE A 106 -24.97 -14.27 -10.22
C ILE A 106 -25.81 -14.60 -11.46
N SER A 107 -25.20 -14.57 -12.65
CA SER A 107 -25.95 -14.84 -13.91
C SER A 107 -26.52 -16.25 -13.94
N ASP A 108 -25.79 -17.26 -13.45
CA ASP A 108 -26.31 -18.62 -13.32
C ASP A 108 -27.47 -18.71 -12.32
N THR A 109 -27.42 -17.95 -11.23
CA THR A 109 -28.50 -17.89 -10.23
C THR A 109 -29.75 -17.23 -10.81
N LEU A 110 -29.60 -16.11 -11.52
CA LEU A 110 -30.70 -15.40 -12.17
C LEU A 110 -31.36 -16.24 -13.26
N PHE A 111 -30.58 -17.02 -14.00
CA PHE A 111 -31.13 -17.95 -14.99
C PHE A 111 -31.95 -19.08 -14.33
N LYS A 112 -31.44 -19.68 -13.27
CA LYS A 112 -32.14 -20.73 -12.50
C LYS A 112 -33.42 -20.23 -11.87
N ASN A 113 -33.46 -18.98 -11.43
CA ASN A 113 -34.64 -18.36 -10.83
C ASN A 113 -35.64 -17.82 -11.88
N GLY A 114 -35.37 -17.99 -13.18
CA GLY A 114 -36.23 -17.50 -14.25
C GLY A 114 -36.25 -15.99 -14.46
N SER A 115 -35.36 -15.25 -13.78
CA SER A 115 -35.25 -13.79 -13.89
C SER A 115 -34.66 -13.35 -15.24
N ILE A 116 -33.85 -14.20 -15.86
CA ILE A 116 -33.33 -14.01 -17.22
C ILE A 116 -33.75 -15.21 -18.09
N GLN A 117 -34.20 -14.92 -19.30
CA GLN A 117 -34.70 -15.95 -20.22
C GLN A 117 -33.58 -16.70 -20.95
N LYS A 118 -32.41 -16.09 -21.10
CA LYS A 118 -31.27 -16.66 -21.81
C LYS A 118 -30.11 -16.88 -20.84
N LYS A 119 -29.53 -18.07 -20.91
CA LYS A 119 -28.31 -18.37 -20.15
C LYS A 119 -27.16 -17.53 -20.69
N VAL A 120 -26.48 -16.79 -19.80
CA VAL A 120 -25.27 -16.03 -20.12
C VAL A 120 -24.07 -16.98 -20.09
N GLU A 121 -23.36 -17.08 -21.18
CA GLU A 121 -22.15 -17.89 -21.26
C GLU A 121 -20.94 -17.12 -20.73
N SER A 122 -19.92 -17.85 -20.26
CA SER A 122 -18.66 -17.24 -19.80
C SER A 122 -17.99 -16.36 -20.87
N LYS A 123 -18.14 -16.76 -22.15
CA LYS A 123 -17.65 -16.01 -23.30
C LYS A 123 -18.29 -14.62 -23.39
N ASP A 124 -19.60 -14.53 -23.14
CA ASP A 124 -20.33 -13.25 -23.20
C ASP A 124 -19.85 -12.30 -22.10
N ILE A 125 -19.57 -12.85 -20.90
CA ILE A 125 -19.02 -12.09 -19.77
C ILE A 125 -17.63 -11.55 -20.11
N TYR A 126 -16.74 -12.39 -20.66
CA TYR A 126 -15.39 -11.97 -21.04
C TYR A 126 -15.41 -10.93 -22.18
N LEU A 127 -16.22 -11.11 -23.19
CA LEU A 127 -16.37 -10.13 -24.26
C LEU A 127 -16.93 -8.81 -23.75
N GLY A 128 -17.88 -8.87 -22.80
CA GLY A 128 -18.40 -7.67 -22.15
C GLY A 128 -17.40 -6.94 -21.26
N ALA A 129 -16.38 -7.63 -20.72
CA ALA A 129 -15.34 -7.03 -19.92
C ALA A 129 -14.28 -6.27 -20.75
N ILE A 130 -14.04 -6.65 -22.01
CA ILE A 130 -13.02 -6.05 -22.88
C ILE A 130 -13.16 -4.52 -22.98
N PRO A 131 -14.33 -3.93 -23.27
CA PRO A 131 -14.46 -2.48 -23.35
C PRO A 131 -14.09 -1.77 -22.06
N TRP A 132 -14.39 -2.37 -20.90
CA TRP A 132 -14.05 -1.82 -19.60
C TRP A 132 -12.54 -1.85 -19.33
N VAL A 133 -11.87 -2.94 -19.70
CA VAL A 133 -10.40 -3.04 -19.60
C VAL A 133 -9.73 -2.01 -20.49
N ILE A 134 -10.23 -1.82 -21.73
CA ILE A 134 -9.70 -0.80 -22.65
C ILE A 134 -9.88 0.60 -22.05
N LEU A 135 -11.06 0.91 -21.52
CA LEU A 135 -11.33 2.20 -20.86
C LEU A 135 -10.40 2.43 -19.67
N GLN A 136 -10.17 1.40 -18.87
CA GLN A 136 -9.27 1.45 -17.71
C GLN A 136 -7.82 1.70 -18.13
N LEU A 137 -7.33 1.01 -19.16
CA LEU A 137 -5.99 1.25 -19.69
C LEU A 137 -5.84 2.65 -20.30
N LEU A 138 -6.90 3.15 -20.95
CA LEU A 138 -6.91 4.52 -21.45
C LEU A 138 -6.82 5.52 -20.29
N LEU A 139 -7.52 5.26 -19.18
CA LEU A 139 -7.40 6.08 -17.96
C LEU A 139 -5.97 6.06 -17.41
N VAL A 140 -5.31 4.89 -17.37
CA VAL A 140 -3.89 4.79 -16.96
C VAL A 140 -3.02 5.68 -17.86
N VAL A 141 -3.20 5.62 -19.18
CA VAL A 141 -2.47 6.47 -20.13
C VAL A 141 -2.71 7.96 -19.85
N VAL A 142 -3.96 8.35 -19.62
CA VAL A 142 -4.30 9.75 -19.29
C VAL A 142 -3.59 10.19 -18.02
N VAL A 143 -3.57 9.38 -16.95
CA VAL A 143 -2.93 9.73 -15.68
C VAL A 143 -1.40 9.80 -15.82
N ILE A 144 -0.79 8.99 -16.71
CA ILE A 144 0.66 9.07 -16.99
C ILE A 144 1.01 10.41 -17.64
N PHE A 145 0.27 10.83 -18.67
CA PHE A 145 0.60 12.02 -19.44
C PHE A 145 0.06 13.32 -18.82
N PHE A 146 -0.95 13.23 -17.98
CA PHE A 146 -1.57 14.38 -17.33
C PHE A 146 -1.53 14.23 -15.79
N PRO A 147 -0.36 14.37 -15.15
CA PRO A 147 -0.24 14.25 -13.69
C PRO A 147 -1.12 15.26 -12.95
N GLN A 148 -1.45 16.38 -13.59
CA GLN A 148 -2.33 17.41 -13.04
C GLN A 148 -3.73 16.89 -12.69
N THR A 149 -4.21 15.83 -13.34
CA THR A 149 -5.49 15.19 -13.02
C THR A 149 -5.53 14.66 -11.58
N VAL A 150 -4.39 14.30 -11.04
CA VAL A 150 -4.23 13.80 -9.67
C VAL A 150 -3.75 14.91 -8.73
N THR A 151 -2.77 15.72 -9.18
CA THR A 151 -2.08 16.67 -8.30
C THR A 151 -2.77 18.03 -8.19
N ALA A 152 -3.73 18.34 -9.08
CA ALA A 152 -4.43 19.65 -9.06
C ALA A 152 -5.24 19.93 -7.76
N PHE A 153 -5.65 18.86 -7.08
CA PHE A 153 -6.44 18.94 -5.84
C PHE A 153 -5.58 18.76 -4.58
N LEU A 154 -4.26 18.57 -4.74
CA LEU A 154 -3.35 18.49 -3.61
C LEU A 154 -3.05 19.90 -3.09
N ASP A 155 -3.09 20.04 -1.77
CA ASP A 155 -2.59 21.23 -1.11
C ASP A 155 -1.12 21.42 -1.46
N LYS A 156 -0.71 22.69 -1.64
CA LYS A 156 0.70 22.99 -1.90
C LYS A 156 1.54 22.43 -0.74
N PRO A 157 2.69 21.81 -1.02
CA PRO A 157 3.56 21.33 0.03
C PRO A 157 3.86 22.50 0.98
N ILE A 158 3.51 22.32 2.25
CA ILE A 158 3.84 23.28 3.28
C ILE A 158 5.36 23.22 3.38
N ASN A 159 6.04 24.26 2.89
CA ASN A 159 7.46 24.46 3.14
C ASN A 159 7.63 24.82 4.62
N VAL A 160 7.58 23.81 5.46
CA VAL A 160 7.95 23.96 6.86
C VAL A 160 9.46 24.02 6.87
N ASP A 161 10.00 25.18 7.23
CA ASP A 161 11.42 25.30 7.52
C ASP A 161 11.71 24.46 8.77
N LEU A 162 12.27 23.25 8.55
CA LEU A 162 12.60 22.32 9.62
C LEU A 162 13.55 22.93 10.66
N SER A 163 14.24 24.02 10.33
CA SER A 163 15.13 24.73 11.26
C SER A 163 14.34 25.54 12.30
N THR A 164 13.06 25.80 12.07
CA THR A 164 12.18 26.52 13.00
C THR A 164 11.35 25.61 13.88
N ILE A 165 11.32 24.30 13.60
CA ILE A 165 10.63 23.33 14.44
C ILE A 165 11.57 22.98 15.60
N GLN A 166 11.40 23.65 16.72
CA GLN A 166 11.90 23.15 18.00
C GLN A 166 11.03 21.91 18.31
N LEU A 167 11.60 20.73 18.05
CA LEU A 167 11.08 19.51 18.63
C LEU A 167 11.35 19.62 20.13
N GLU A 168 10.39 20.14 20.90
CA GLU A 168 10.35 19.83 22.31
C GLU A 168 10.19 18.32 22.36
N ALA A 169 11.31 17.65 22.64
CA ALA A 169 11.25 16.26 23.01
C ALA A 169 10.17 16.18 24.11
N PRO A 170 9.21 15.22 24.02
CA PRO A 170 8.33 14.99 25.15
C PRO A 170 9.28 14.82 26.33
N THR A 171 9.24 15.74 27.27
CA THR A 171 9.77 15.49 28.59
C THR A 171 8.87 14.39 29.16
N GLU A 172 9.14 13.14 28.76
CA GLU A 172 8.84 12.04 29.63
C GLU A 172 9.57 12.42 30.91
N ASN A 173 8.82 12.92 31.86
CA ASN A 173 9.20 12.85 33.23
C ASN A 173 9.39 11.33 33.48
N TYR A 174 10.55 10.81 33.14
CA TYR A 174 11.11 9.69 33.83
C TYR A 174 11.24 10.20 35.26
N ASP A 175 10.17 10.00 36.01
CA ASP A 175 10.17 10.03 37.45
C ASP A 175 11.26 9.02 37.83
N ASP A 176 12.46 9.59 37.98
CA ASP A 176 13.70 8.84 38.22
C ASP A 176 13.32 7.96 39.40
N GLY A 177 13.52 6.64 39.36
CA GLY A 177 13.04 5.67 40.34
C GLY A 177 13.44 5.90 41.81
N MET A 178 13.88 7.12 42.15
CA MET A 178 14.05 7.65 43.49
C MET A 178 12.71 7.81 44.23
N ASP A 179 11.61 8.14 43.52
CA ASP A 179 10.33 8.36 44.18
C ASP A 179 9.68 7.06 44.65
N GLU A 180 9.91 5.94 43.96
CA GLU A 180 9.43 4.63 44.41
C GLU A 180 10.24 4.09 45.60
N GLN A 181 11.54 4.28 45.62
CA GLN A 181 12.36 3.90 46.77
C GLN A 181 12.04 4.75 48.00
N GLN A 182 11.75 6.03 47.80
CA GLN A 182 11.31 6.91 48.89
C GLN A 182 9.95 6.48 49.42
N LYS A 183 8.98 6.19 48.55
CA LYS A 183 7.68 5.66 48.95
C LYS A 183 7.75 4.32 49.68
N ILE A 184 8.62 3.41 49.23
CA ILE A 184 8.84 2.13 49.91
C ILE A 184 9.48 2.35 51.29
N LYS A 185 10.40 3.29 51.41
CA LYS A 185 11.05 3.62 52.67
C LYS A 185 10.07 4.26 53.67
N ASP A 186 9.22 5.15 53.20
CA ASP A 186 8.20 5.79 54.00
C ASP A 186 7.09 4.80 54.42
N LEU A 187 6.75 3.86 53.56
CA LEU A 187 5.82 2.78 53.86
C LEU A 187 6.38 1.82 54.89
N ASN A 188 7.67 1.44 54.83
CA ASN A 188 8.30 0.61 55.81
C ASN A 188 8.42 1.32 57.19
N ASN A 189 8.76 2.61 57.21
CA ASN A 189 8.78 3.40 58.41
C ASN A 189 7.42 3.55 59.07
N SER A 190 6.31 3.59 58.30
CA SER A 190 4.98 3.62 58.84
C SER A 190 4.51 2.28 59.44
N LEU A 191 4.96 1.17 58.88
CA LEU A 191 4.69 -0.17 59.37
C LEU A 191 5.42 -0.48 60.68
N ASP A 192 6.67 0.07 60.84
CA ASP A 192 7.44 -0.08 62.08
C ASP A 192 6.93 0.85 63.22
N ALA A 193 6.10 1.84 62.91
CA ALA A 193 5.53 2.79 63.89
C ALA A 193 4.22 2.36 64.54
N GLU A 194 3.65 1.21 64.20
CA GLU A 194 2.49 0.70 64.88
C GLU A 194 2.85 0.24 66.31
N PRO A 195 2.19 0.78 67.36
CA PRO A 195 2.52 0.40 68.73
C PRO A 195 2.07 -1.04 68.97
N LYS A 196 3.06 -1.89 69.35
CA LYS A 196 2.79 -3.22 69.90
C LYS A 196 1.77 -3.09 71.04
N LYS A 197 0.52 -3.53 70.82
CA LYS A 197 -0.44 -3.77 71.87
C LYS A 197 0.11 -4.89 72.74
N SER A 198 0.54 -4.55 73.91
CA SER A 198 0.90 -5.48 74.99
C SER A 198 -0.37 -6.11 75.61
N PRO A 199 -0.20 -7.26 76.30
CA PRO A 199 -1.21 -8.28 76.58
C PRO A 199 -2.31 -7.86 77.55
#